data_3b74448bef89daba2511e343d91b773b
#
_entry.id   3b74448bef89daba2511e343d91b773b
#
_cell.length_a   1.000
_cell.length_b   1.000
_cell.length_c   1.000
_cell.angle_alpha   90.00
_cell.angle_beta   90.00
_cell.angle_gamma   90.00
#
_symmetry.space_group_name_H-M   'P 1'
#
loop_
_entity.id
_entity.type
_entity.pdbx_description
1 polymer ?
#
loop_
_entity_poly.entity_id
_entity_poly.type
_entity_poly.pdbx_seq_one_letter_code
_entity_poly.pdbx_strand_id
1 'polypeptide(L)'
;MNSDANWAEVARQFQETLGASMQKAVAAMSGTSTPLPPVVPTVLMQGLPNTMEALPALQFDPAKMLEIQQAYIKDASTLWNNGLSPQSESASASTDRRFASEAWHTNPLSHFSASAYMLNSQALMGMADAVEGDEKTKARVRFAVEQWLAAAAPSNFLALNAEAQQKAIDTKGQSIAQGLQNLMHDMRQGHVSMTDESNFEVGKNVATTEGSVVFENAYFQLLEYKPLTAKVYEKPLLLVPPCINKFYILDLQPANSLIRYAVEQGHRTFVVSWRNPDESMQDKTWDDYIENAAIEAIKVTREITGAQTINALGFCVGGTILATALAVLAARGEKPVSSVTFLTSLLDFSDTGILDIFIDETAVKFREMQMGQGGLLKGQDLASTFSFLRPNDLVWNYVVGNYLKGETPPPFDLLYWNSDSTNLPGPFYAWYLRNTYFENNLIKRGKLKVCGQQVDLSTLDMPAYIYGSREDHIVPIQGAYASTQVLQGPKRFVMGASGHIAGVINPPAKKKRSYWTSDKLKPTHEAWLTGATEHPGSWWTDWSAWLKRQAGKQIAAPKTYGSRKYKAIEPAPGRYVKVKA
;
A
#
# COMPACT_ATOMS: atom_id res chain seq x y z
N MET A 1 -40.57 -4.78 -38.36
CA MET A 1 -40.68 -6.24 -38.26
C MET A 1 -39.31 -6.82 -38.09
N ASN A 2 -39.08 -7.63 -37.07
CA ASN A 2 -37.87 -8.39 -36.72
C ASN A 2 -36.70 -7.67 -35.96
N SER A 3 -36.98 -6.77 -35.03
CA SER A 3 -35.95 -6.35 -34.05
C SER A 3 -35.92 -7.23 -32.79
N ASP A 4 -37.06 -7.75 -32.37
CA ASP A 4 -37.18 -8.43 -31.06
C ASP A 4 -36.60 -9.87 -31.04
N ALA A 5 -36.62 -10.56 -32.21
CA ALA A 5 -36.07 -11.93 -32.30
C ALA A 5 -34.54 -11.97 -32.22
N ASN A 6 -33.86 -10.89 -32.61
CA ASN A 6 -32.40 -10.82 -32.64
C ASN A 6 -31.81 -10.58 -31.22
N TRP A 7 -32.52 -9.86 -30.38
CA TRP A 7 -32.07 -9.57 -29.03
C TRP A 7 -32.17 -10.77 -28.07
N ALA A 8 -33.20 -11.59 -28.22
CA ALA A 8 -33.33 -12.83 -27.45
C ALA A 8 -32.19 -13.82 -27.76
N GLU A 9 -31.76 -13.88 -29.02
CA GLU A 9 -30.65 -14.71 -29.46
C GLU A 9 -29.30 -14.18 -28.97
N VAL A 10 -29.08 -12.86 -29.01
CA VAL A 10 -27.88 -12.20 -28.47
C VAL A 10 -27.79 -12.40 -26.96
N ALA A 11 -28.91 -12.28 -26.26
CA ALA A 11 -28.98 -12.49 -24.82
C ALA A 11 -28.73 -13.95 -24.43
N ARG A 12 -29.26 -14.91 -25.23
CA ARG A 12 -28.99 -16.33 -25.05
C ARG A 12 -27.51 -16.65 -25.27
N GLN A 13 -26.90 -16.14 -26.34
CA GLN A 13 -25.46 -16.30 -26.62
C GLN A 13 -24.59 -15.67 -25.53
N PHE A 14 -25.01 -14.54 -25.00
CA PHE A 14 -24.33 -13.89 -23.87
C PHE A 14 -24.40 -14.76 -22.59
N GLN A 15 -25.57 -15.32 -22.28
CA GLN A 15 -25.74 -16.27 -21.17
C GLN A 15 -24.91 -17.55 -21.36
N GLU A 16 -24.91 -18.11 -22.56
CA GLU A 16 -24.11 -19.29 -22.87
C GLU A 16 -22.61 -18.98 -22.76
N THR A 17 -22.18 -17.83 -23.24
CA THR A 17 -20.77 -17.38 -23.14
C THR A 17 -20.39 -17.11 -21.69
N LEU A 18 -21.28 -16.48 -20.92
CA LEU A 18 -21.06 -16.19 -19.52
C LEU A 18 -21.10 -17.46 -18.67
N GLY A 19 -22.06 -18.37 -18.93
CA GLY A 19 -22.13 -19.69 -18.29
C GLY A 19 -20.91 -20.55 -18.60
N ALA A 20 -20.43 -20.54 -19.82
CA ALA A 20 -19.20 -21.21 -20.22
C ALA A 20 -17.96 -20.56 -19.57
N SER A 21 -17.96 -19.23 -19.41
CA SER A 21 -16.89 -18.50 -18.71
C SER A 21 -16.92 -18.75 -17.21
N MET A 22 -18.11 -18.82 -16.60
CA MET A 22 -18.27 -19.25 -15.20
C MET A 22 -17.84 -20.69 -14.98
N GLN A 23 -18.24 -21.63 -15.86
CA GLN A 23 -17.78 -23.03 -15.80
C GLN A 23 -16.26 -23.12 -15.97
N LYS A 24 -15.67 -22.33 -16.85
CA LYS A 24 -14.21 -22.25 -17.03
C LYS A 24 -13.52 -21.65 -15.81
N ALA A 25 -14.09 -20.61 -15.19
CA ALA A 25 -13.55 -20.03 -13.96
C ALA A 25 -13.63 -21.02 -12.79
N VAL A 26 -14.77 -21.71 -12.63
CA VAL A 26 -14.94 -22.77 -11.62
C VAL A 26 -14.04 -23.98 -11.94
N ALA A 27 -13.90 -24.39 -13.21
CA ALA A 27 -13.01 -25.45 -13.63
C ALA A 27 -11.52 -25.07 -13.45
N ALA A 28 -11.14 -23.81 -13.69
CA ALA A 28 -9.81 -23.30 -13.40
C ALA A 28 -9.54 -23.28 -11.89
N MET A 29 -10.54 -22.96 -11.07
CA MET A 29 -10.44 -23.04 -9.61
C MET A 29 -10.45 -24.50 -9.10
N SER A 30 -11.00 -25.46 -9.86
CA SER A 30 -11.05 -26.89 -9.52
C SER A 30 -9.92 -27.75 -10.10
N GLY A 31 -8.88 -27.14 -10.70
CA GLY A 31 -7.66 -27.84 -11.11
C GLY A 31 -7.72 -28.56 -12.44
N THR A 32 -8.74 -28.34 -13.31
CA THR A 32 -8.76 -28.83 -14.68
C THR A 32 -8.19 -27.79 -15.63
N SER A 33 -7.00 -28.07 -16.16
CA SER A 33 -6.16 -27.19 -16.94
C SER A 33 -6.80 -26.67 -18.23
N THR A 34 -7.08 -25.38 -18.28
CA THR A 34 -7.13 -24.61 -19.53
C THR A 34 -6.45 -23.26 -19.29
N PRO A 35 -5.53 -22.78 -20.15
CA PRO A 35 -4.83 -21.50 -19.93
C PRO A 35 -5.80 -20.33 -19.93
N LEU A 36 -5.74 -19.49 -18.90
CA LEU A 36 -6.41 -18.19 -18.88
C LEU A 36 -5.81 -17.27 -19.97
N PRO A 37 -6.61 -16.40 -20.61
CA PRO A 37 -6.06 -15.42 -21.54
C PRO A 37 -5.08 -14.48 -20.79
N PRO A 38 -4.02 -13.98 -21.45
CA PRO A 38 -2.91 -13.24 -20.83
C PRO A 38 -3.27 -11.77 -20.50
N VAL A 39 -4.30 -11.56 -19.67
CA VAL A 39 -4.71 -10.23 -19.22
C VAL A 39 -4.36 -10.01 -17.73
N VAL A 40 -3.99 -11.07 -17.03
CA VAL A 40 -3.41 -10.95 -15.68
C VAL A 40 -1.90 -10.76 -15.86
N PRO A 41 -1.29 -9.73 -15.26
CA PRO A 41 0.15 -9.53 -15.36
C PRO A 41 0.87 -10.82 -14.97
N THR A 42 1.78 -11.26 -15.83
CA THR A 42 2.60 -12.48 -15.66
C THR A 42 3.31 -12.50 -14.30
N VAL A 43 3.52 -11.36 -13.71
CA VAL A 43 4.13 -11.16 -12.38
C VAL A 43 3.27 -11.71 -11.24
N LEU A 44 1.94 -11.53 -11.27
CA LEU A 44 1.04 -12.16 -10.30
C LEU A 44 1.00 -13.67 -10.49
N MET A 45 1.08 -14.13 -11.74
CA MET A 45 1.15 -15.55 -12.07
C MET A 45 2.53 -16.16 -11.81
N GLN A 46 3.63 -15.42 -11.93
CA GLN A 46 4.98 -15.86 -11.57
C GLN A 46 5.25 -15.80 -10.06
N GLY A 47 4.52 -14.99 -9.32
CA GLY A 47 4.56 -14.94 -7.87
C GLY A 47 3.62 -15.93 -7.17
N LEU A 48 2.63 -16.44 -7.90
CA LEU A 48 1.85 -17.60 -7.50
C LEU A 48 2.56 -18.84 -8.10
N PRO A 49 3.40 -19.57 -7.36
CA PRO A 49 3.83 -20.89 -7.82
C PRO A 49 2.55 -21.67 -8.08
N ASN A 50 2.52 -22.60 -9.01
CA ASN A 50 1.41 -23.48 -9.41
C ASN A 50 0.39 -23.88 -8.30
N THR A 51 0.05 -22.93 -7.42
CA THR A 51 -0.89 -23.09 -6.32
C THR A 51 -2.32 -23.29 -6.81
N MET A 52 -2.59 -23.00 -8.08
CA MET A 52 -3.85 -23.40 -8.71
C MET A 52 -3.90 -24.91 -9.05
N GLU A 53 -2.77 -25.60 -9.18
CA GLU A 53 -2.74 -27.07 -9.34
C GLU A 53 -2.93 -27.83 -8.01
N ALA A 54 -2.81 -27.14 -6.87
CA ALA A 54 -2.89 -27.73 -5.53
C ALA A 54 -4.07 -27.23 -4.69
N LEU A 55 -5.05 -26.52 -5.29
CA LEU A 55 -6.30 -26.26 -4.56
C LEU A 55 -7.01 -27.61 -4.39
N PRO A 56 -7.26 -28.07 -3.16
CA PRO A 56 -8.13 -29.21 -2.93
C PRO A 56 -9.47 -28.92 -3.61
N ALA A 57 -10.17 -29.94 -4.09
CA ALA A 57 -11.48 -29.78 -4.70
C ALA A 57 -12.34 -28.92 -3.75
N LEU A 58 -12.70 -27.70 -4.19
CA LEU A 58 -13.43 -26.75 -3.36
C LEU A 58 -14.76 -27.39 -2.97
N GLN A 59 -15.03 -27.41 -1.69
CA GLN A 59 -16.33 -27.79 -1.15
C GLN A 59 -17.11 -26.51 -0.83
N PHE A 60 -18.42 -26.57 -1.04
CA PHE A 60 -19.31 -25.44 -0.82
C PHE A 60 -20.39 -25.83 0.17
N ASP A 61 -20.78 -24.93 1.03
CA ASP A 61 -21.94 -25.06 1.92
C ASP A 61 -23.22 -25.22 1.08
N PRO A 62 -23.89 -26.41 1.09
CA PRO A 62 -25.04 -26.66 0.24
C PRO A 62 -26.24 -25.74 0.52
N ALA A 63 -26.43 -25.32 1.79
CA ALA A 63 -27.51 -24.42 2.16
C ALA A 63 -27.32 -23.03 1.58
N LYS A 64 -26.11 -22.48 1.71
CA LYS A 64 -25.75 -21.19 1.10
C LYS A 64 -25.83 -21.23 -0.42
N MET A 65 -25.38 -22.33 -1.05
CA MET A 65 -25.49 -22.49 -2.49
C MET A 65 -26.95 -22.47 -2.97
N LEU A 66 -27.87 -23.11 -2.23
CA LEU A 66 -29.29 -23.08 -2.54
C LEU A 66 -29.87 -21.67 -2.41
N GLU A 67 -29.52 -20.93 -1.37
CA GLU A 67 -29.93 -19.54 -1.18
C GLU A 67 -29.44 -18.65 -2.32
N ILE A 68 -28.17 -18.76 -2.71
CA ILE A 68 -27.58 -18.01 -3.83
C ILE A 68 -28.31 -18.33 -5.13
N GLN A 69 -28.57 -19.61 -5.39
CA GLN A 69 -29.28 -20.04 -6.60
C GLN A 69 -30.71 -19.49 -6.65
N GLN A 70 -31.46 -19.53 -5.54
CA GLN A 70 -32.82 -18.99 -5.47
C GLN A 70 -32.84 -17.47 -5.68
N ALA A 71 -31.94 -16.73 -5.01
CA ALA A 71 -31.78 -15.30 -5.19
C ALA A 71 -31.43 -14.96 -6.65
N TYR A 72 -30.46 -15.67 -7.23
CA TYR A 72 -30.03 -15.45 -8.61
C TYR A 72 -31.18 -15.67 -9.61
N ILE A 73 -31.95 -16.76 -9.50
CA ILE A 73 -33.09 -17.06 -10.39
C ILE A 73 -34.14 -15.95 -10.29
N LYS A 74 -34.46 -15.50 -9.07
CA LYS A 74 -35.43 -14.43 -8.84
C LYS A 74 -34.98 -13.13 -9.51
N ASP A 75 -33.75 -12.72 -9.25
CA ASP A 75 -33.21 -11.43 -9.73
C ASP A 75 -32.95 -11.46 -11.23
N ALA A 76 -32.49 -12.61 -11.77
CA ALA A 76 -32.35 -12.83 -13.21
C ALA A 76 -33.70 -12.73 -13.93
N SER A 77 -34.77 -13.35 -13.36
CA SER A 77 -36.11 -13.24 -13.93
C SER A 77 -36.61 -11.80 -13.94
N THR A 78 -36.32 -11.04 -12.89
CA THR A 78 -36.67 -9.62 -12.81
C THR A 78 -35.89 -8.80 -13.84
N LEU A 79 -34.60 -9.06 -14.00
CA LEU A 79 -33.75 -8.41 -14.99
C LEU A 79 -34.25 -8.68 -16.43
N TRP A 80 -34.60 -9.93 -16.74
CA TRP A 80 -35.12 -10.30 -18.06
C TRP A 80 -36.45 -9.64 -18.38
N ASN A 81 -37.37 -9.61 -17.44
CA ASN A 81 -38.70 -9.05 -17.64
C ASN A 81 -38.70 -7.52 -17.79
N ASN A 82 -37.74 -6.85 -17.13
CA ASN A 82 -37.70 -5.40 -17.01
C ASN A 82 -36.45 -4.76 -17.67
N GLY A 83 -35.42 -5.54 -17.97
CA GLY A 83 -34.06 -5.07 -18.25
C GLY A 83 -33.87 -4.29 -19.55
N LEU A 84 -34.82 -4.35 -20.47
CA LEU A 84 -34.80 -3.56 -21.71
C LEU A 84 -35.67 -2.30 -21.63
N SER A 85 -36.36 -2.07 -20.51
CA SER A 85 -37.14 -0.87 -20.28
C SER A 85 -36.27 0.18 -19.57
N PRO A 86 -36.08 1.37 -20.16
CA PRO A 86 -35.27 2.45 -19.57
C PRO A 86 -35.77 2.97 -18.21
N GLN A 87 -36.96 2.55 -17.79
CA GLN A 87 -37.63 2.97 -16.55
C GLN A 87 -37.49 1.97 -15.38
N SER A 88 -36.84 0.81 -15.57
CA SER A 88 -36.63 -0.12 -14.49
C SER A 88 -35.36 0.26 -13.71
N GLU A 89 -35.50 0.87 -12.57
CA GLU A 89 -34.44 1.01 -11.57
C GLU A 89 -33.98 -0.39 -11.12
N SER A 90 -32.95 -0.95 -11.71
CA SER A 90 -32.21 -2.01 -11.05
C SER A 90 -31.35 -1.35 -9.97
N ALA A 91 -31.80 -1.41 -8.73
CA ALA A 91 -31.22 -0.70 -7.60
C ALA A 91 -29.72 -1.00 -7.38
N SER A 92 -29.20 -2.10 -7.92
CA SER A 92 -27.80 -2.51 -7.70
C SER A 92 -26.80 -1.85 -8.67
N ALA A 93 -27.17 -1.55 -9.90
CA ALA A 93 -26.24 -0.93 -10.87
C ALA A 93 -25.98 0.55 -10.56
N SER A 94 -26.92 1.24 -9.92
CA SER A 94 -26.81 2.67 -9.58
C SER A 94 -25.83 2.97 -8.45
N THR A 95 -25.45 1.98 -7.61
CA THR A 95 -24.56 2.16 -6.47
C THR A 95 -23.09 1.97 -6.83
N ASP A 96 -22.78 1.34 -7.95
CA ASP A 96 -21.40 1.13 -8.40
C ASP A 96 -20.92 2.32 -9.23
N ARG A 97 -19.85 2.98 -8.76
CA ARG A 97 -19.27 4.18 -9.42
C ARG A 97 -18.87 3.96 -10.87
N ARG A 98 -18.57 2.72 -11.28
CA ARG A 98 -18.21 2.38 -12.67
C ARG A 98 -19.37 2.54 -13.62
N PHE A 99 -20.60 2.47 -13.15
CA PHE A 99 -21.84 2.53 -13.91
C PHE A 99 -22.75 3.70 -13.51
N ALA A 100 -22.21 4.68 -12.76
CA ALA A 100 -23.01 5.77 -12.19
C ALA A 100 -23.35 6.88 -13.19
N SER A 101 -22.68 6.97 -14.36
CA SER A 101 -22.95 8.03 -15.32
C SER A 101 -24.25 7.79 -16.09
N GLU A 102 -24.84 8.88 -16.56
CA GLU A 102 -26.09 8.88 -17.33
C GLU A 102 -26.03 8.01 -18.59
N ALA A 103 -24.85 7.92 -19.22
CA ALA A 103 -24.65 7.10 -20.43
C ALA A 103 -24.97 5.61 -20.20
N TRP A 104 -24.70 5.09 -18.99
CA TRP A 104 -25.04 3.71 -18.64
C TRP A 104 -26.54 3.48 -18.44
N HIS A 105 -27.31 4.53 -18.10
CA HIS A 105 -28.73 4.44 -17.84
C HIS A 105 -29.58 4.72 -19.09
N THR A 106 -29.08 5.56 -19.99
CA THR A 106 -29.83 5.95 -21.21
C THR A 106 -29.69 4.95 -22.35
N ASN A 107 -28.60 4.16 -22.39
CA ASN A 107 -28.39 3.13 -23.40
C ASN A 107 -28.91 1.76 -22.85
N PRO A 108 -29.98 1.18 -23.45
CA PRO A 108 -30.58 -0.06 -22.94
C PRO A 108 -29.61 -1.25 -22.88
N LEU A 109 -28.70 -1.37 -23.87
CA LEU A 109 -27.71 -2.44 -23.91
C LEU A 109 -26.67 -2.28 -22.81
N SER A 110 -26.19 -1.07 -22.60
CA SER A 110 -25.21 -0.77 -21.54
C SER A 110 -25.83 -0.96 -20.15
N HIS A 111 -27.08 -0.49 -19.96
CA HIS A 111 -27.83 -0.71 -18.73
C HIS A 111 -28.00 -2.20 -18.44
N PHE A 112 -28.43 -2.98 -19.43
CA PHE A 112 -28.59 -4.42 -19.28
C PHE A 112 -27.26 -5.12 -18.97
N SER A 113 -26.16 -4.77 -19.66
CA SER A 113 -24.86 -5.36 -19.45
C SER A 113 -24.29 -5.06 -18.05
N ALA A 114 -24.46 -3.82 -17.57
CA ALA A 114 -24.08 -3.44 -16.21
C ALA A 114 -24.89 -4.18 -15.16
N SER A 115 -26.22 -4.26 -15.33
CA SER A 115 -27.13 -4.96 -14.40
C SER A 115 -26.86 -6.46 -14.37
N ALA A 116 -26.64 -7.10 -15.52
CA ALA A 116 -26.28 -8.51 -15.63
C ALA A 116 -24.91 -8.79 -14.98
N TYR A 117 -23.93 -7.90 -15.20
CA TYR A 117 -22.64 -8.00 -14.54
C TYR A 117 -22.75 -7.89 -13.01
N MET A 118 -23.53 -6.95 -12.49
CA MET A 118 -23.74 -6.80 -11.03
C MET A 118 -24.42 -8.02 -10.42
N LEU A 119 -25.45 -8.55 -11.07
CA LEU A 119 -26.12 -9.78 -10.66
C LEU A 119 -25.15 -10.97 -10.60
N ASN A 120 -24.37 -11.18 -11.67
CA ASN A 120 -23.39 -12.25 -11.71
C ASN A 120 -22.27 -12.06 -10.69
N SER A 121 -21.84 -10.80 -10.46
CA SER A 121 -20.82 -10.47 -9.46
C SER A 121 -21.29 -10.82 -8.06
N GLN A 122 -22.55 -10.50 -7.73
CA GLN A 122 -23.14 -10.86 -6.43
C GLN A 122 -23.21 -12.37 -6.23
N ALA A 123 -23.63 -13.11 -7.26
CA ALA A 123 -23.69 -14.57 -7.20
C ALA A 123 -22.28 -15.19 -7.02
N LEU A 124 -21.28 -14.76 -7.79
CA LEU A 124 -19.91 -15.26 -7.69
C LEU A 124 -19.26 -14.93 -6.35
N MET A 125 -19.48 -13.73 -5.82
CA MET A 125 -19.00 -13.38 -4.48
C MET A 125 -19.69 -14.21 -3.41
N GLY A 126 -21.02 -14.42 -3.52
CA GLY A 126 -21.75 -15.33 -2.64
C GLY A 126 -21.20 -16.76 -2.68
N MET A 127 -20.87 -17.28 -3.88
CA MET A 127 -20.24 -18.59 -4.02
C MET A 127 -18.84 -18.62 -3.35
N ALA A 128 -18.03 -17.58 -3.52
CA ALA A 128 -16.75 -17.49 -2.84
C ALA A 128 -16.90 -17.50 -1.30
N ASP A 129 -17.94 -16.83 -0.78
CA ASP A 129 -18.26 -16.80 0.65
C ASP A 129 -18.89 -18.13 1.16
N ALA A 130 -19.39 -18.97 0.25
CA ALA A 130 -19.93 -20.29 0.56
C ALA A 130 -18.86 -21.40 0.54
N VAL A 131 -17.60 -21.09 0.17
CA VAL A 131 -16.51 -22.06 0.20
C VAL A 131 -16.25 -22.55 1.61
N GLU A 132 -16.17 -23.87 1.79
CA GLU A 132 -15.75 -24.50 3.03
C GLU A 132 -14.23 -24.66 3.06
N GLY A 133 -13.61 -24.52 4.24
CA GLY A 133 -12.17 -24.63 4.44
C GLY A 133 -11.67 -23.67 5.52
N ASP A 134 -10.35 -23.60 5.65
CA ASP A 134 -9.73 -22.62 6.53
C ASP A 134 -9.89 -21.18 5.99
N GLU A 135 -9.74 -20.20 6.88
CA GLU A 135 -9.96 -18.79 6.55
C GLU A 135 -9.02 -18.28 5.44
N LYS A 136 -7.83 -18.83 5.33
CA LYS A 136 -6.86 -18.47 4.30
C LYS A 136 -7.28 -18.97 2.91
N THR A 137 -7.79 -20.20 2.83
CA THR A 137 -8.36 -20.76 1.60
C THR A 137 -9.56 -19.92 1.13
N LYS A 138 -10.48 -19.59 2.03
CA LYS A 138 -11.62 -18.70 1.74
C LYS A 138 -11.18 -17.34 1.23
N ALA A 139 -10.22 -16.71 1.91
CA ALA A 139 -9.68 -15.41 1.51
C ALA A 139 -9.00 -15.45 0.12
N ARG A 140 -8.27 -16.52 -0.18
CA ARG A 140 -7.66 -16.75 -1.52
C ARG A 140 -8.70 -16.86 -2.62
N VAL A 141 -9.75 -17.65 -2.40
CA VAL A 141 -10.83 -17.82 -3.38
C VAL A 141 -11.57 -16.49 -3.57
N ARG A 142 -11.91 -15.82 -2.48
CA ARG A 142 -12.56 -14.52 -2.52
C ARG A 142 -11.73 -13.50 -3.31
N PHE A 143 -10.45 -13.39 -3.02
CA PHE A 143 -9.53 -12.49 -3.73
C PHE A 143 -9.45 -12.83 -5.22
N ALA A 144 -9.33 -14.11 -5.59
CA ALA A 144 -9.29 -14.54 -6.99
C ALA A 144 -10.57 -14.14 -7.75
N VAL A 145 -11.74 -14.33 -7.12
CA VAL A 145 -13.04 -13.92 -7.68
C VAL A 145 -13.11 -12.40 -7.83
N GLU A 146 -12.67 -11.63 -6.83
CA GLU A 146 -12.64 -10.16 -6.89
C GLU A 146 -11.74 -9.66 -8.03
N GLN A 147 -10.55 -10.26 -8.23
CA GLN A 147 -9.66 -9.92 -9.34
C GLN A 147 -10.32 -10.22 -10.69
N TRP A 148 -10.96 -11.39 -10.82
CA TRP A 148 -11.64 -11.77 -12.04
C TRP A 148 -12.81 -10.82 -12.35
N LEU A 149 -13.64 -10.50 -11.36
CA LEU A 149 -14.75 -9.55 -11.49
C LEU A 149 -14.25 -8.15 -11.88
N ALA A 150 -13.17 -7.68 -11.25
CA ALA A 150 -12.59 -6.40 -11.61
C ALA A 150 -12.15 -6.35 -13.09
N ALA A 151 -11.52 -7.42 -13.57
CA ALA A 151 -11.06 -7.53 -14.96
C ALA A 151 -12.22 -7.69 -15.97
N ALA A 152 -13.26 -8.44 -15.61
CA ALA A 152 -14.39 -8.77 -16.48
C ALA A 152 -15.48 -7.67 -16.54
N ALA A 153 -15.31 -6.56 -15.84
CA ALA A 153 -16.31 -5.50 -15.81
C ALA A 153 -16.59 -4.92 -17.22
N PRO A 154 -17.87 -4.77 -17.61
CA PRO A 154 -18.23 -4.18 -18.92
C PRO A 154 -17.60 -2.80 -19.17
N SER A 155 -17.36 -2.04 -18.13
CA SER A 155 -16.67 -0.75 -18.19
C SER A 155 -15.26 -0.82 -18.80
N ASN A 156 -14.60 -1.97 -18.73
CA ASN A 156 -13.22 -2.16 -19.19
C ASN A 156 -13.11 -2.42 -20.71
N PHE A 157 -14.24 -2.56 -21.40
CA PHE A 157 -14.28 -2.91 -22.82
C PHE A 157 -14.95 -1.81 -23.63
N LEU A 158 -14.26 -1.27 -24.64
CA LEU A 158 -14.77 -0.18 -25.48
C LEU A 158 -16.15 -0.51 -26.09
N ALA A 159 -16.34 -1.77 -26.51
CA ALA A 159 -17.60 -2.21 -27.12
C ALA A 159 -18.80 -2.22 -26.16
N LEU A 160 -18.57 -2.20 -24.84
CA LEU A 160 -19.59 -2.23 -23.81
C LEU A 160 -19.65 -0.94 -22.98
N ASN A 161 -18.59 -0.15 -23.01
CA ASN A 161 -18.49 1.07 -22.21
C ASN A 161 -19.21 2.24 -22.90
N ALA A 162 -20.41 2.55 -22.41
CA ALA A 162 -21.26 3.62 -22.97
C ALA A 162 -20.58 4.99 -22.96
N GLU A 163 -19.84 5.33 -21.90
CA GLU A 163 -19.15 6.62 -21.79
C GLU A 163 -17.99 6.73 -22.81
N ALA A 164 -17.21 5.65 -22.95
CA ALA A 164 -16.11 5.63 -23.90
C ALA A 164 -16.62 5.70 -25.36
N GLN A 165 -17.73 5.02 -25.65
CA GLN A 165 -18.39 5.09 -26.96
C GLN A 165 -18.91 6.48 -27.23
N GLN A 166 -19.63 7.09 -26.30
CA GLN A 166 -20.14 8.46 -26.44
C GLN A 166 -18.99 9.44 -26.68
N LYS A 167 -17.94 9.35 -25.90
CA LYS A 167 -16.75 10.19 -26.07
C LYS A 167 -16.06 9.98 -27.41
N ALA A 168 -16.01 8.76 -27.91
CA ALA A 168 -15.47 8.49 -29.25
C ALA A 168 -16.29 9.15 -30.37
N ILE A 169 -17.62 9.13 -30.24
CA ILE A 169 -18.52 9.81 -31.16
C ILE A 169 -18.34 11.34 -31.07
N ASP A 170 -18.39 11.92 -29.89
CA ASP A 170 -18.28 13.36 -29.65
C ASP A 170 -16.95 13.93 -30.14
N THR A 171 -15.86 13.16 -29.96
CA THR A 171 -14.51 13.54 -30.39
C THR A 171 -14.18 13.09 -31.83
N LYS A 172 -15.13 12.51 -32.57
CA LYS A 172 -14.93 11.96 -33.91
C LYS A 172 -13.74 11.00 -34.00
N GLY A 173 -13.61 10.14 -33.00
CA GLY A 173 -12.55 9.13 -32.90
C GLY A 173 -11.20 9.61 -32.30
N GLN A 174 -11.05 10.91 -31.99
CA GLN A 174 -9.79 11.43 -31.45
C GLN A 174 -9.46 10.81 -30.06
N SER A 175 -10.48 10.55 -29.26
CA SER A 175 -10.26 9.88 -27.95
C SER A 175 -9.66 8.49 -28.09
N ILE A 176 -10.04 7.73 -29.12
CA ILE A 176 -9.47 6.40 -29.41
C ILE A 176 -8.00 6.54 -29.83
N ALA A 177 -7.70 7.50 -30.74
CA ALA A 177 -6.33 7.75 -31.17
C ALA A 177 -5.42 8.16 -30.00
N GLN A 178 -5.91 9.05 -29.11
CA GLN A 178 -5.19 9.44 -27.90
C GLN A 178 -5.02 8.27 -26.94
N GLY A 179 -6.07 7.46 -26.75
CA GLY A 179 -6.01 6.27 -25.91
C GLY A 179 -4.95 5.27 -26.38
N LEU A 180 -4.82 5.07 -27.69
CA LEU A 180 -3.76 4.23 -28.26
C LEU A 180 -2.36 4.82 -28.00
N GLN A 181 -2.20 6.14 -28.11
CA GLN A 181 -0.93 6.81 -27.79
C GLN A 181 -0.56 6.63 -26.30
N ASN A 182 -1.53 6.80 -25.41
CA ASN A 182 -1.35 6.59 -23.96
C ASN A 182 -0.93 5.14 -23.68
N LEU A 183 -1.61 4.15 -24.29
CA LEU A 183 -1.25 2.74 -24.16
C LEU A 183 0.18 2.47 -24.64
N MET A 184 0.56 3.00 -25.80
CA MET A 184 1.93 2.84 -26.33
C MET A 184 2.99 3.51 -25.44
N HIS A 185 2.65 4.63 -24.81
CA HIS A 185 3.50 5.30 -23.82
C HIS A 185 3.70 4.40 -22.60
N ASP A 186 2.61 3.91 -22.01
CA ASP A 186 2.63 3.07 -20.81
C ASP A 186 3.33 1.72 -21.04
N MET A 187 3.16 1.13 -22.23
CA MET A 187 3.93 -0.07 -22.62
C MET A 187 5.44 0.16 -22.66
N ARG A 188 5.91 1.36 -23.05
CA ARG A 188 7.34 1.68 -23.08
C ARG A 188 7.90 1.91 -21.67
N GLN A 189 7.13 2.51 -20.78
CA GLN A 189 7.56 2.74 -19.40
C GLN A 189 7.33 1.52 -18.49
N GLY A 190 6.49 0.55 -18.91
CA GLY A 190 6.28 -0.70 -18.21
C GLY A 190 5.22 -0.65 -17.10
N HIS A 191 4.47 0.44 -16.97
CA HIS A 191 3.38 0.57 -15.99
C HIS A 191 2.27 1.49 -16.51
N VAL A 192 1.07 1.36 -15.92
CA VAL A 192 -0.07 2.22 -16.22
C VAL A 192 0.13 3.59 -15.57
N SER A 193 0.02 4.67 -16.33
CA SER A 193 0.10 6.04 -15.82
C SER A 193 -1.11 6.35 -14.93
N MET A 194 -0.88 6.56 -13.63
CA MET A 194 -1.91 6.92 -12.65
C MET A 194 -2.00 8.43 -12.41
N THR A 195 -1.06 9.19 -12.92
CA THR A 195 -0.97 10.65 -12.80
C THR A 195 -0.20 11.21 -14.00
N ASP A 196 -0.36 12.49 -14.29
CA ASP A 196 0.53 13.18 -15.24
C ASP A 196 1.88 13.44 -14.55
N GLU A 197 2.84 12.53 -14.75
CA GLU A 197 4.17 12.58 -14.15
C GLU A 197 5.01 13.76 -14.65
N SER A 198 4.68 14.33 -15.83
CA SER A 198 5.42 15.47 -16.39
C SER A 198 5.34 16.74 -15.53
N ASN A 199 4.35 16.79 -14.64
CA ASN A 199 4.15 17.90 -13.69
C ASN A 199 5.04 17.81 -12.44
N PHE A 200 5.79 16.73 -12.24
CA PHE A 200 6.57 16.52 -11.04
C PHE A 200 8.05 16.31 -11.32
N GLU A 201 8.88 16.94 -10.49
CA GLU A 201 10.34 16.73 -10.51
C GLU A 201 10.88 16.79 -9.08
N VAL A 202 11.55 15.70 -8.68
CA VAL A 202 12.13 15.53 -7.35
C VAL A 202 13.20 16.60 -7.09
N GLY A 203 13.01 17.38 -6.04
CA GLY A 203 13.85 18.51 -5.67
C GLY A 203 13.41 19.85 -6.24
N LYS A 204 12.36 19.91 -7.08
CA LYS A 204 11.81 21.16 -7.62
C LYS A 204 10.41 21.48 -7.10
N ASN A 205 9.49 20.50 -7.17
CA ASN A 205 8.11 20.68 -6.72
C ASN A 205 7.58 19.52 -5.85
N VAL A 206 8.36 18.46 -5.70
CA VAL A 206 8.25 17.45 -4.63
C VAL A 206 9.61 17.26 -3.99
N ALA A 207 9.67 16.87 -2.71
CA ALA A 207 10.89 16.79 -1.91
C ALA A 207 11.64 18.14 -1.85
N THR A 208 10.93 19.21 -1.52
CA THR A 208 11.44 20.59 -1.65
C THR A 208 11.83 21.24 -0.33
N THR A 209 11.68 20.57 0.81
CA THR A 209 12.11 21.12 2.09
C THR A 209 13.62 21.35 2.09
N GLU A 210 14.03 22.57 2.37
CA GLU A 210 15.44 23.00 2.31
C GLU A 210 16.30 22.24 3.31
N GLY A 211 17.40 21.68 2.84
CA GLY A 211 18.30 20.87 3.65
C GLY A 211 19.59 20.51 2.91
N SER A 212 20.37 19.63 3.49
CA SER A 212 21.59 19.11 2.89
C SER A 212 21.81 17.66 3.25
N VAL A 213 22.44 16.91 2.35
CA VAL A 213 23.06 15.62 2.65
C VAL A 213 24.27 15.89 3.55
N VAL A 214 24.31 15.26 4.73
CA VAL A 214 25.40 15.44 5.70
C VAL A 214 26.21 14.18 5.94
N PHE A 215 25.74 13.05 5.41
CA PHE A 215 26.47 11.78 5.42
C PHE A 215 25.93 10.90 4.28
N GLU A 216 26.80 10.03 3.77
CA GLU A 216 26.39 8.98 2.84
C GLU A 216 27.27 7.73 3.00
N ASN A 217 26.69 6.59 2.68
CA ASN A 217 27.38 5.33 2.50
C ASN A 217 26.72 4.50 1.38
N ALA A 218 27.08 3.23 1.27
CA ALA A 218 26.53 2.36 0.22
C ALA A 218 25.01 2.12 0.33
N TYR A 219 24.36 2.42 1.47
CA TYR A 219 22.96 2.10 1.76
C TYR A 219 22.05 3.31 1.73
N PHE A 220 22.52 4.47 2.16
CA PHE A 220 21.69 5.66 2.31
C PHE A 220 22.47 6.97 2.29
N GLN A 221 21.76 8.06 2.02
CA GLN A 221 22.16 9.41 2.35
C GLN A 221 21.38 9.89 3.58
N LEU A 222 22.07 10.55 4.53
CA LEU A 222 21.43 11.20 5.67
C LEU A 222 21.20 12.68 5.32
N LEU A 223 19.93 13.08 5.31
CA LEU A 223 19.51 14.45 5.08
C LEU A 223 19.35 15.17 6.42
N GLU A 224 19.85 16.39 6.53
CA GLU A 224 19.56 17.32 7.61
C GLU A 224 18.82 18.53 7.06
N TYR A 225 17.67 18.88 7.65
CA TYR A 225 16.86 19.97 7.17
C TYR A 225 17.14 21.28 7.90
N LYS A 226 17.04 22.39 7.16
CA LYS A 226 17.26 23.75 7.67
C LYS A 226 16.22 24.09 8.74
N PRO A 227 16.64 24.52 9.93
CA PRO A 227 15.72 25.01 10.94
C PRO A 227 14.87 26.19 10.42
N LEU A 228 13.57 26.16 10.68
CA LEU A 228 12.63 27.24 10.35
C LEU A 228 12.26 28.07 11.58
N THR A 229 12.90 27.79 12.73
CA THR A 229 12.70 28.48 14.00
C THR A 229 14.06 28.93 14.57
N ALA A 230 14.09 30.04 15.32
CA ALA A 230 15.31 30.55 15.94
C ALA A 230 15.90 29.61 17.00
N LYS A 231 15.07 28.75 17.57
CA LYS A 231 15.45 27.70 18.53
C LYS A 231 14.93 26.36 18.09
N VAL A 232 15.68 25.32 18.37
CA VAL A 232 15.28 23.91 18.12
C VAL A 232 15.37 23.13 19.43
N TYR A 233 14.66 22.01 19.49
CA TYR A 233 14.80 21.07 20.60
C TYR A 233 16.17 20.41 20.59
N GLU A 234 16.75 20.18 21.78
CA GLU A 234 18.10 19.61 21.94
C GLU A 234 18.21 18.14 21.47
N LYS A 235 17.11 17.37 21.57
CA LYS A 235 17.06 16.02 21.04
C LYS A 235 16.56 16.08 19.59
N PRO A 236 17.41 15.72 18.62
CA PRO A 236 17.01 15.74 17.21
C PRO A 236 15.99 14.64 16.92
N LEU A 237 15.32 14.74 15.80
CA LEU A 237 14.39 13.76 15.27
C LEU A 237 15.00 13.09 14.05
N LEU A 238 15.16 11.76 14.08
CA LEU A 238 15.56 10.95 12.93
C LEU A 238 14.35 10.20 12.37
N LEU A 239 14.10 10.32 11.06
CA LEU A 239 13.07 9.59 10.35
C LEU A 239 13.70 8.45 9.54
N VAL A 240 13.12 7.25 9.69
CA VAL A 240 13.47 6.05 8.93
C VAL A 240 12.25 5.66 8.09
N PRO A 241 12.15 6.14 6.85
CA PRO A 241 11.04 5.83 5.95
C PRO A 241 11.15 4.40 5.40
N PRO A 242 10.13 3.88 4.71
CA PRO A 242 10.23 2.58 4.05
C PRO A 242 11.33 2.57 2.98
N CYS A 243 12.01 1.43 2.83
CA CYS A 243 13.04 1.23 1.80
C CYS A 243 12.48 0.71 0.47
N ILE A 244 11.18 0.42 0.40
CA ILE A 244 10.50 -0.10 -0.80
C ILE A 244 10.02 1.01 -1.74
N ASN A 245 9.97 2.26 -1.24
CA ASN A 245 9.67 3.47 -2.01
C ASN A 245 10.57 4.61 -1.54
N LYS A 246 10.48 5.75 -2.21
CA LYS A 246 11.30 6.92 -1.90
C LYS A 246 10.84 7.62 -0.61
N PHE A 247 11.79 8.19 0.12
CA PHE A 247 11.54 8.86 1.40
C PHE A 247 10.55 10.04 1.30
N TYR A 248 10.44 10.65 0.10
CA TYR A 248 9.69 11.90 -0.06
C TYR A 248 8.17 11.75 0.04
N ILE A 249 7.66 10.55 0.30
CA ILE A 249 6.29 10.42 0.82
C ILE A 249 6.08 11.30 2.05
N LEU A 250 7.12 11.50 2.86
CA LEU A 250 7.11 12.37 4.04
C LEU A 250 7.42 13.84 3.70
N ASP A 251 7.76 14.15 2.43
CA ASP A 251 8.10 15.48 1.92
C ASP A 251 7.56 15.70 0.49
N LEU A 252 6.27 15.45 0.26
CA LEU A 252 5.66 15.59 -1.06
C LEU A 252 5.73 17.05 -1.53
N GLN A 253 4.79 17.87 -1.11
CA GLN A 253 4.76 19.31 -1.37
C GLN A 253 4.77 20.08 -0.04
N PRO A 254 5.11 21.36 -0.01
CA PRO A 254 5.16 22.13 1.24
C PRO A 254 3.88 22.05 2.08
N ALA A 255 2.72 21.96 1.43
CA ALA A 255 1.43 21.92 2.11
C ALA A 255 1.11 20.56 2.75
N ASN A 256 1.79 19.47 2.34
CA ASN A 256 1.56 18.11 2.83
C ASN A 256 2.86 17.38 3.22
N SER A 257 3.91 18.12 3.59
CA SER A 257 5.18 17.59 4.10
C SER A 257 5.15 17.42 5.62
N LEU A 258 5.24 16.18 6.10
CA LEU A 258 5.42 15.87 7.51
C LEU A 258 6.82 16.34 8.01
N ILE A 259 7.83 16.22 7.14
CA ILE A 259 9.19 16.69 7.42
C ILE A 259 9.20 18.19 7.67
N ARG A 260 8.65 18.97 6.75
CA ARG A 260 8.54 20.43 6.91
C ARG A 260 7.75 20.78 8.17
N TYR A 261 6.64 20.11 8.42
CA TYR A 261 5.85 20.32 9.62
C TYR A 261 6.67 20.08 10.90
N ALA A 262 7.45 19.00 10.96
CA ALA A 262 8.33 18.74 12.11
C ALA A 262 9.38 19.86 12.31
N VAL A 263 9.99 20.34 11.23
CA VAL A 263 10.94 21.47 11.26
C VAL A 263 10.28 22.76 11.73
N GLU A 264 9.08 23.07 11.23
CA GLU A 264 8.27 24.23 11.66
C GLU A 264 7.87 24.15 13.15
N GLN A 265 7.77 22.94 13.70
CA GLN A 265 7.52 22.74 15.13
C GLN A 265 8.79 22.84 16.00
N GLY A 266 9.95 23.14 15.41
CA GLY A 266 11.21 23.35 16.10
C GLY A 266 12.04 22.08 16.32
N HIS A 267 11.76 20.99 15.61
CA HIS A 267 12.59 19.78 15.66
C HIS A 267 13.75 19.89 14.67
N ARG A 268 15.00 19.66 15.15
CA ARG A 268 16.15 19.43 14.27
C ARG A 268 15.98 18.05 13.63
N THR A 269 15.66 18.03 12.35
CA THR A 269 15.13 16.85 11.66
C THR A 269 16.15 16.25 10.69
N PHE A 270 16.33 14.94 10.79
CA PHE A 270 17.16 14.13 9.90
C PHE A 270 16.31 13.03 9.25
N VAL A 271 16.67 12.66 8.02
CA VAL A 271 15.93 11.62 7.27
C VAL A 271 16.89 10.69 6.55
N VAL A 272 16.64 9.40 6.64
CA VAL A 272 17.30 8.38 5.85
C VAL A 272 16.73 8.39 4.43
N SER A 273 17.54 8.73 3.44
CA SER A 273 17.23 8.61 2.02
C SER A 273 17.90 7.36 1.47
N TRP A 274 17.14 6.29 1.29
CA TRP A 274 17.67 4.99 0.85
C TRP A 274 18.22 5.06 -0.56
N ARG A 275 19.37 4.39 -0.77
CA ARG A 275 19.86 4.11 -2.13
C ARG A 275 18.91 3.11 -2.79
N ASN A 276 18.58 3.34 -4.07
CA ASN A 276 17.91 2.32 -4.87
C ASN A 276 18.92 1.19 -5.16
N PRO A 277 18.69 -0.05 -4.72
CA PRO A 277 19.59 -1.16 -4.97
C PRO A 277 19.78 -1.45 -6.45
N ASP A 278 21.03 -1.58 -6.85
CA ASP A 278 21.51 -2.09 -8.13
C ASP A 278 22.26 -3.42 -7.92
N GLU A 279 22.86 -3.96 -8.97
CA GLU A 279 23.60 -5.23 -8.91
C GLU A 279 24.71 -5.25 -7.85
N SER A 280 25.28 -4.09 -7.51
CA SER A 280 26.31 -3.99 -6.45
C SER A 280 25.77 -4.24 -5.04
N MET A 281 24.43 -4.25 -4.89
CA MET A 281 23.74 -4.47 -3.61
C MET A 281 22.96 -5.79 -3.59
N GLN A 282 23.01 -6.60 -4.63
CA GLN A 282 22.19 -7.79 -4.79
C GLN A 282 22.39 -8.87 -3.70
N ASP A 283 23.49 -8.82 -2.97
CA ASP A 283 23.86 -9.73 -1.89
C ASP A 283 23.56 -9.19 -0.49
N LYS A 284 23.02 -7.96 -0.38
CA LYS A 284 22.82 -7.31 0.91
C LYS A 284 21.65 -7.94 1.68
N THR A 285 21.87 -8.11 2.97
CA THR A 285 21.00 -8.83 3.91
C THR A 285 20.20 -7.88 4.78
N TRP A 286 19.27 -8.43 5.57
CA TRP A 286 18.59 -7.70 6.64
C TRP A 286 19.59 -7.11 7.65
N ASP A 287 20.59 -7.90 8.07
CA ASP A 287 21.63 -7.47 9.00
C ASP A 287 22.40 -6.25 8.48
N ASP A 288 22.67 -6.21 7.17
CA ASP A 288 23.34 -5.07 6.55
C ASP A 288 22.52 -3.77 6.66
N TYR A 289 21.21 -3.84 6.45
CA TYR A 289 20.32 -2.69 6.58
C TYR A 289 20.18 -2.25 8.04
N ILE A 290 20.20 -3.20 8.98
CA ILE A 290 20.16 -2.88 10.42
C ILE A 290 21.47 -2.21 10.86
N GLU A 291 22.62 -2.84 10.60
CA GLU A 291 23.93 -2.37 11.08
C GLU A 291 24.40 -1.11 10.33
N ASN A 292 24.47 -1.23 8.98
CA ASN A 292 25.13 -0.23 8.15
C ASN A 292 24.20 0.93 7.75
N ALA A 293 22.89 0.83 8.04
CA ALA A 293 21.97 1.91 7.76
C ALA A 293 21.27 2.43 9.02
N ALA A 294 20.35 1.68 9.63
CA ALA A 294 19.55 2.20 10.74
C ALA A 294 20.40 2.56 11.97
N ILE A 295 21.29 1.66 12.41
CA ILE A 295 22.20 1.91 13.54
C ILE A 295 23.20 3.01 13.21
N GLU A 296 23.80 3.00 12.00
CA GLU A 296 24.73 4.04 11.58
C GLU A 296 24.04 5.42 11.46
N ALA A 297 22.77 5.49 10.98
CA ALA A 297 22.02 6.75 10.93
C ALA A 297 21.77 7.32 12.34
N ILE A 298 21.42 6.48 13.32
CA ILE A 298 21.26 6.87 14.73
C ILE A 298 22.59 7.42 15.28
N LYS A 299 23.69 6.71 15.06
CA LYS A 299 25.04 7.09 15.51
C LYS A 299 25.47 8.41 14.89
N VAL A 300 25.40 8.56 13.56
CA VAL A 300 25.79 9.77 12.83
C VAL A 300 24.96 10.97 13.27
N THR A 301 23.64 10.80 13.44
CA THR A 301 22.75 11.88 13.94
C THR A 301 23.19 12.36 15.33
N ARG A 302 23.54 11.46 16.23
CA ARG A 302 24.06 11.78 17.56
C ARG A 302 25.41 12.50 17.47
N GLU A 303 26.33 12.01 16.66
CA GLU A 303 27.66 12.63 16.48
C GLU A 303 27.58 14.03 15.87
N ILE A 304 26.69 14.25 14.88
CA ILE A 304 26.46 15.57 14.30
C ILE A 304 25.94 16.57 15.34
N THR A 305 24.99 16.14 16.14
CA THR A 305 24.26 17.03 17.04
C THR A 305 24.89 17.15 18.43
N GLY A 306 25.77 16.21 18.82
CA GLY A 306 26.31 16.06 20.16
C GLY A 306 25.27 15.61 21.20
N ALA A 307 24.08 15.22 20.77
CA ALA A 307 23.01 14.78 21.65
C ALA A 307 23.31 13.39 22.25
N GLN A 308 23.06 13.24 23.54
CA GLN A 308 23.21 11.94 24.20
C GLN A 308 22.18 10.91 23.69
N THR A 309 20.96 11.38 23.45
CA THR A 309 19.87 10.58 22.90
C THR A 309 19.10 11.38 21.85
N ILE A 310 18.44 10.69 20.94
CA ILE A 310 17.62 11.25 19.87
C ILE A 310 16.16 10.78 20.00
N ASN A 311 15.26 11.41 19.29
CA ASN A 311 13.94 10.87 18.99
C ASN A 311 13.97 10.20 17.62
N ALA A 312 13.27 9.11 17.43
CA ALA A 312 13.24 8.41 16.15
C ALA A 312 11.81 8.16 15.69
N LEU A 313 11.62 8.13 14.36
CA LEU A 313 10.35 7.79 13.74
C LEU A 313 10.61 6.75 12.65
N GLY A 314 9.86 5.64 12.69
CA GLY A 314 9.83 4.65 11.63
C GLY A 314 8.47 4.61 10.94
N PHE A 315 8.47 4.54 9.61
CA PHE A 315 7.25 4.46 8.82
C PHE A 315 7.21 3.14 8.04
N CYS A 316 6.10 2.39 8.15
CA CYS A 316 5.89 1.11 7.48
C CYS A 316 7.05 0.14 7.79
N VAL A 317 7.66 -0.52 6.79
CA VAL A 317 8.85 -1.37 7.00
C VAL A 317 10.03 -0.62 7.64
N GLY A 318 10.12 0.69 7.46
CA GLY A 318 11.11 1.52 8.18
C GLY A 318 10.93 1.47 9.69
N GLY A 319 9.69 1.29 10.17
CA GLY A 319 9.42 1.06 11.58
C GLY A 319 9.88 -0.32 12.06
N THR A 320 9.68 -1.35 11.26
CA THR A 320 10.19 -2.71 11.56
C THR A 320 11.72 -2.74 11.60
N ILE A 321 12.38 -2.08 10.63
CA ILE A 321 13.84 -1.89 10.58
C ILE A 321 14.32 -1.15 11.84
N LEU A 322 13.69 -0.03 12.17
CA LEU A 322 14.04 0.78 13.33
C LEU A 322 13.88 -0.01 14.65
N ALA A 323 12.75 -0.71 14.83
CA ALA A 323 12.52 -1.52 16.03
C ALA A 323 13.57 -2.64 16.18
N THR A 324 13.92 -3.30 15.07
CA THR A 324 14.98 -4.33 15.06
C THR A 324 16.33 -3.72 15.43
N ALA A 325 16.69 -2.57 14.85
CA ALA A 325 17.93 -1.86 15.18
C ALA A 325 18.00 -1.46 16.67
N LEU A 326 16.89 -0.96 17.23
CA LEU A 326 16.79 -0.61 18.64
C LEU A 326 16.94 -1.84 19.56
N ALA A 327 16.38 -2.98 19.17
CA ALA A 327 16.53 -4.23 19.94
C ALA A 327 17.97 -4.76 19.87
N VAL A 328 18.66 -4.65 18.73
CA VAL A 328 20.09 -4.97 18.61
C VAL A 328 20.94 -4.07 19.51
N LEU A 329 20.67 -2.76 19.50
CA LEU A 329 21.37 -1.80 20.38
C LEU A 329 21.09 -2.08 21.87
N ALA A 330 19.85 -2.37 22.23
CA ALA A 330 19.50 -2.75 23.59
C ALA A 330 20.25 -4.02 24.06
N ALA A 331 20.39 -5.02 23.19
CA ALA A 331 21.18 -6.23 23.47
C ALA A 331 22.69 -5.94 23.64
N ARG A 332 23.20 -4.86 23.02
CA ARG A 332 24.56 -4.34 23.23
C ARG A 332 24.70 -3.46 24.47
N GLY A 333 23.62 -3.25 25.22
CA GLY A 333 23.58 -2.34 26.37
C GLY A 333 23.47 -0.85 26.01
N GLU A 334 23.09 -0.54 24.77
CA GLU A 334 23.01 0.83 24.26
C GLU A 334 21.53 1.29 24.16
N LYS A 335 21.26 2.51 24.63
CA LYS A 335 19.92 3.13 24.57
C LYS A 335 20.02 4.54 23.98
N PRO A 336 20.36 4.69 22.69
CA PRO A 336 20.58 6.01 22.08
C PRO A 336 19.30 6.74 21.71
N VAL A 337 18.12 6.10 21.78
CA VAL A 337 16.83 6.68 21.42
C VAL A 337 15.98 6.86 22.67
N SER A 338 15.52 8.10 22.89
CA SER A 338 14.73 8.48 24.08
C SER A 338 13.22 8.37 23.85
N SER A 339 12.76 8.37 22.63
CA SER A 339 11.37 8.10 22.26
C SER A 339 11.28 7.62 20.82
N VAL A 340 10.25 6.84 20.50
CA VAL A 340 10.04 6.30 19.16
C VAL A 340 8.60 6.56 18.69
N THR A 341 8.47 6.88 17.41
CA THR A 341 7.17 6.93 16.71
C THR A 341 7.13 5.82 15.67
N PHE A 342 6.06 5.03 15.65
CA PHE A 342 5.77 4.04 14.61
C PHE A 342 4.53 4.48 13.85
N LEU A 343 4.67 4.71 12.54
CA LEU A 343 3.57 5.06 11.66
C LEU A 343 3.23 3.87 10.79
N THR A 344 1.99 3.36 10.89
CA THR A 344 1.49 2.22 10.10
C THR A 344 2.56 1.14 9.90
N SER A 345 3.11 0.66 11.01
CA SER A 345 4.21 -0.32 11.04
C SER A 345 3.76 -1.60 11.76
N LEU A 346 4.18 -2.75 11.25
CA LEU A 346 4.02 -4.03 11.93
C LEU A 346 5.26 -4.35 12.76
N LEU A 347 5.08 -4.59 14.03
CA LEU A 347 6.05 -5.23 14.94
C LEU A 347 5.62 -6.65 15.27
N ASP A 348 4.34 -6.89 15.28
CA ASP A 348 3.68 -8.19 15.33
C ASP A 348 2.98 -8.45 14.00
N PHE A 349 3.33 -9.55 13.34
CA PHE A 349 2.81 -9.95 12.03
C PHE A 349 1.75 -11.05 12.13
N SER A 350 1.07 -11.17 13.27
CA SER A 350 -0.03 -12.13 13.45
C SER A 350 -1.26 -11.78 12.60
N ASP A 351 -1.45 -10.50 12.28
CA ASP A 351 -2.46 -10.02 11.34
C ASP A 351 -1.80 -9.13 10.28
N THR A 352 -1.61 -9.67 9.10
CA THR A 352 -1.06 -9.00 7.93
C THR A 352 -2.11 -8.75 6.84
N GLY A 353 -3.38 -8.93 7.19
CA GLY A 353 -4.53 -8.68 6.33
C GLY A 353 -4.47 -9.49 5.03
N ILE A 354 -4.83 -8.84 3.93
CA ILE A 354 -4.90 -9.49 2.62
C ILE A 354 -3.53 -10.04 2.15
N LEU A 355 -2.42 -9.50 2.64
CA LEU A 355 -1.09 -9.98 2.25
C LEU A 355 -0.83 -11.43 2.69
N ASP A 356 -1.51 -11.90 3.75
CA ASP A 356 -1.38 -13.28 4.22
C ASP A 356 -1.72 -14.32 3.15
N ILE A 357 -2.65 -14.02 2.24
CA ILE A 357 -3.04 -14.97 1.19
C ILE A 357 -1.88 -15.39 0.28
N PHE A 358 -0.86 -14.53 0.13
CA PHE A 358 0.32 -14.78 -0.70
C PHE A 358 1.46 -15.48 0.04
N ILE A 359 1.33 -15.65 1.36
CA ILE A 359 2.40 -16.11 2.24
C ILE A 359 2.12 -17.55 2.69
N ASP A 360 2.89 -18.49 2.22
CA ASP A 360 2.94 -19.87 2.73
C ASP A 360 4.36 -20.43 2.62
N GLU A 361 4.56 -21.62 3.15
CA GLU A 361 5.89 -22.23 3.17
C GLU A 361 6.46 -22.45 1.76
N THR A 362 5.61 -22.81 0.80
CA THR A 362 6.01 -23.05 -0.59
C THR A 362 6.45 -21.73 -1.25
N ALA A 363 5.66 -20.68 -1.09
CA ALA A 363 5.97 -19.35 -1.63
C ALA A 363 7.27 -18.82 -1.02
N VAL A 364 7.45 -18.94 0.30
CA VAL A 364 8.65 -18.47 1.00
C VAL A 364 9.89 -19.25 0.54
N LYS A 365 9.83 -20.60 0.49
CA LYS A 365 10.93 -21.44 -0.01
C LYS A 365 11.29 -21.13 -1.46
N PHE A 366 10.28 -20.90 -2.30
CA PHE A 366 10.51 -20.50 -3.69
C PHE A 366 11.29 -19.18 -3.78
N ARG A 367 10.91 -18.16 -3.00
CA ARG A 367 11.62 -16.88 -2.96
C ARG A 367 13.02 -17.02 -2.40
N GLU A 368 13.24 -17.81 -1.37
CA GLU A 368 14.57 -18.13 -0.82
C GLU A 368 15.45 -18.83 -1.85
N MET A 369 14.91 -19.79 -2.60
CA MET A 369 15.64 -20.47 -3.66
C MET A 369 15.99 -19.51 -4.81
N GLN A 370 15.05 -18.63 -5.18
CA GLN A 370 15.20 -17.70 -6.29
C GLN A 370 16.23 -16.58 -6.00
N MET A 371 16.19 -16.02 -4.79
CA MET A 371 16.94 -14.81 -4.47
C MET A 371 17.56 -14.75 -3.07
N GLY A 372 17.48 -15.83 -2.30
CA GLY A 372 18.03 -15.85 -0.93
C GLY A 372 19.55 -15.77 -0.87
N GLN A 373 20.25 -16.08 -1.97
CA GLN A 373 21.71 -16.01 -2.07
C GLN A 373 22.19 -14.80 -2.90
N GLY A 374 21.29 -14.00 -3.46
CA GLY A 374 21.59 -12.85 -4.29
C GLY A 374 20.48 -12.53 -5.27
N GLY A 375 20.63 -11.43 -5.99
CA GLY A 375 19.65 -10.92 -6.94
C GLY A 375 18.83 -9.74 -6.40
N LEU A 376 17.94 -9.24 -7.23
CA LEU A 376 17.11 -8.08 -6.91
C LEU A 376 15.62 -8.43 -7.12
N LEU A 377 14.80 -8.13 -6.12
CA LEU A 377 13.37 -7.98 -6.32
C LEU A 377 13.15 -6.60 -6.95
N LYS A 378 12.55 -6.58 -8.14
CA LYS A 378 12.27 -5.31 -8.83
C LYS A 378 11.19 -4.52 -8.11
N GLY A 379 11.40 -3.22 -7.96
CA GLY A 379 10.43 -2.34 -7.34
C GLY A 379 9.07 -2.33 -8.05
N GLN A 380 9.09 -2.50 -9.36
CA GLN A 380 7.90 -2.61 -10.21
C GLN A 380 7.02 -3.83 -9.86
N ASP A 381 7.64 -4.95 -9.45
CA ASP A 381 6.91 -6.16 -9.04
C ASP A 381 6.12 -5.91 -7.74
N LEU A 382 6.74 -5.21 -6.78
CA LEU A 382 6.07 -4.81 -5.54
C LEU A 382 4.97 -3.77 -5.81
N ALA A 383 5.25 -2.74 -6.62
CA ALA A 383 4.27 -1.71 -6.97
C ALA A 383 3.05 -2.32 -7.66
N SER A 384 3.26 -3.27 -8.58
CA SER A 384 2.18 -4.02 -9.23
C SER A 384 1.37 -4.82 -8.22
N THR A 385 2.04 -5.55 -7.31
CA THR A 385 1.35 -6.31 -6.25
C THR A 385 0.44 -5.41 -5.41
N PHE A 386 0.94 -4.27 -4.94
CA PHE A 386 0.14 -3.33 -4.15
C PHE A 386 -1.01 -2.70 -4.96
N SER A 387 -0.81 -2.43 -6.25
CA SER A 387 -1.87 -1.91 -7.12
C SER A 387 -3.01 -2.90 -7.30
N PHE A 388 -2.68 -4.19 -7.43
CA PHE A 388 -3.69 -5.26 -7.55
C PHE A 388 -4.43 -5.60 -6.25
N LEU A 389 -3.96 -5.13 -5.08
CA LEU A 389 -4.78 -5.20 -3.86
C LEU A 389 -6.03 -4.30 -3.95
N ARG A 390 -6.03 -3.30 -4.84
CA ARG A 390 -7.15 -2.40 -5.11
C ARG A 390 -7.33 -2.18 -6.62
N PRO A 391 -7.65 -3.25 -7.40
CA PRO A 391 -7.54 -3.25 -8.85
C PRO A 391 -8.45 -2.21 -9.53
N ASN A 392 -9.67 -2.00 -9.02
CA ASN A 392 -10.58 -1.01 -9.58
C ASN A 392 -10.09 0.43 -9.39
N ASP A 393 -9.46 0.74 -8.25
CA ASP A 393 -9.01 2.09 -7.92
C ASP A 393 -7.64 2.42 -8.54
N LEU A 394 -6.74 1.44 -8.62
CA LEU A 394 -5.32 1.66 -8.98
C LEU A 394 -4.92 1.08 -10.35
N VAL A 395 -5.79 0.32 -11.00
CA VAL A 395 -5.52 -0.27 -12.32
C VAL A 395 -6.64 0.05 -13.30
N TRP A 396 -7.84 -0.53 -13.11
CA TRP A 396 -8.90 -0.48 -14.12
C TRP A 396 -9.47 0.91 -14.33
N ASN A 397 -9.56 1.74 -13.31
CA ASN A 397 -9.98 3.13 -13.47
C ASN A 397 -9.08 3.91 -14.44
N TYR A 398 -7.76 3.68 -14.37
CA TYR A 398 -6.79 4.32 -15.27
C TYR A 398 -6.78 3.67 -16.66
N VAL A 399 -6.91 2.36 -16.76
CA VAL A 399 -7.07 1.67 -18.05
C VAL A 399 -8.27 2.24 -18.82
N VAL A 400 -9.42 2.39 -18.15
CA VAL A 400 -10.63 2.98 -18.76
C VAL A 400 -10.42 4.44 -19.12
N GLY A 401 -9.92 5.26 -18.21
CA GLY A 401 -9.67 6.68 -18.44
C GLY A 401 -8.66 6.91 -19.57
N ASN A 402 -7.48 6.32 -19.42
CA ASN A 402 -6.36 6.60 -20.31
C ASN A 402 -6.53 5.96 -21.69
N TYR A 403 -6.97 4.70 -21.76
CA TYR A 403 -6.93 3.95 -23.01
C TYR A 403 -8.27 3.94 -23.74
N LEU A 404 -9.40 3.85 -23.03
CA LEU A 404 -10.71 3.84 -23.67
C LEU A 404 -11.27 5.24 -23.91
N LYS A 405 -11.03 6.16 -22.97
CA LYS A 405 -11.53 7.54 -23.04
C LYS A 405 -10.49 8.53 -23.57
N GLY A 406 -9.21 8.13 -23.72
CA GLY A 406 -8.11 8.98 -24.17
C GLY A 406 -7.84 10.15 -23.22
N GLU A 407 -8.02 9.96 -21.93
CA GLU A 407 -7.79 10.97 -20.90
C GLU A 407 -6.33 10.97 -20.42
N THR A 408 -5.87 12.12 -19.95
CA THR A 408 -4.64 12.23 -19.18
C THR A 408 -5.03 12.35 -17.72
N PRO A 409 -4.52 11.49 -16.83
CA PRO A 409 -4.83 11.59 -15.40
C PRO A 409 -4.40 12.97 -14.86
N PRO A 410 -5.17 13.57 -13.95
CA PRO A 410 -4.77 14.83 -13.33
C PRO A 410 -3.48 14.65 -12.51
N PRO A 411 -2.64 15.70 -12.39
CA PRO A 411 -1.42 15.64 -11.59
C PRO A 411 -1.77 15.45 -10.11
N PHE A 412 -1.20 14.41 -9.52
CA PHE A 412 -1.38 14.08 -8.11
C PHE A 412 -0.08 13.55 -7.50
N ASP A 413 0.51 14.32 -6.59
CA ASP A 413 1.83 14.10 -6.01
C ASP A 413 2.00 12.74 -5.32
N LEU A 414 0.95 12.27 -4.66
CA LEU A 414 0.96 10.98 -3.95
C LEU A 414 1.03 9.80 -4.94
N LEU A 415 0.35 9.90 -6.09
CA LEU A 415 0.41 8.87 -7.14
C LEU A 415 1.73 8.93 -7.90
N TYR A 416 2.30 10.12 -8.09
CA TYR A 416 3.67 10.27 -8.61
C TYR A 416 4.69 9.54 -7.72
N TRP A 417 4.61 9.73 -6.40
CA TRP A 417 5.43 8.99 -5.46
C TRP A 417 5.17 7.48 -5.53
N ASN A 418 3.92 7.05 -5.67
CA ASN A 418 3.55 5.64 -5.70
C ASN A 418 4.18 4.91 -6.91
N SER A 419 4.35 5.58 -8.04
CA SER A 419 5.02 5.04 -9.23
C SER A 419 6.55 5.01 -9.11
N ASP A 420 7.14 5.74 -8.14
CA ASP A 420 8.59 5.83 -7.92
C ASP A 420 9.09 4.76 -6.91
N SER A 421 8.93 3.51 -7.29
CA SER A 421 9.31 2.35 -6.47
C SER A 421 10.84 2.18 -6.34
N THR A 422 11.25 1.29 -5.45
CA THR A 422 12.65 0.96 -5.16
C THR A 422 12.84 -0.55 -5.21
N ASN A 423 13.93 -1.01 -5.82
CA ASN A 423 14.33 -2.41 -5.79
C ASN A 423 14.68 -2.85 -4.36
N LEU A 424 14.67 -4.14 -4.10
CA LEU A 424 15.16 -4.72 -2.85
C LEU A 424 16.22 -5.79 -3.13
N PRO A 425 17.29 -5.88 -2.31
CA PRO A 425 18.19 -7.02 -2.36
C PRO A 425 17.45 -8.32 -2.05
N GLY A 426 17.74 -9.37 -2.81
CA GLY A 426 17.07 -10.66 -2.66
C GLY A 426 17.18 -11.26 -1.27
N PRO A 427 18.40 -11.36 -0.68
CA PRO A 427 18.57 -11.89 0.68
C PRO A 427 17.85 -11.09 1.75
N PHE A 428 17.84 -9.73 1.63
CA PHE A 428 17.04 -8.86 2.51
C PHE A 428 15.55 -9.23 2.46
N TYR A 429 15.00 -9.31 1.24
CA TYR A 429 13.58 -9.60 1.04
C TYR A 429 13.20 -11.01 1.50
N ALA A 430 14.00 -12.02 1.16
CA ALA A 430 13.75 -13.41 1.56
C ALA A 430 13.76 -13.56 3.10
N TRP A 431 14.73 -12.93 3.78
CA TRP A 431 14.77 -12.90 5.24
C TRP A 431 13.54 -12.22 5.83
N TYR A 432 13.17 -11.04 5.29
CA TYR A 432 12.02 -10.28 5.74
C TYR A 432 10.73 -11.08 5.60
N LEU A 433 10.51 -11.68 4.41
CA LEU A 433 9.32 -12.48 4.16
C LEU A 433 9.19 -13.66 5.15
N ARG A 434 10.26 -14.43 5.37
CA ARG A 434 10.24 -15.58 6.29
C ARG A 434 10.05 -15.16 7.73
N ASN A 435 10.89 -14.25 8.23
CA ASN A 435 10.98 -14.01 9.67
C ASN A 435 9.89 -13.06 10.20
N THR A 436 9.21 -12.34 9.32
CA THR A 436 8.10 -11.47 9.69
C THR A 436 6.76 -12.05 9.24
N TYR A 437 6.41 -11.97 7.98
CA TYR A 437 5.10 -12.37 7.45
C TYR A 437 4.79 -13.86 7.66
N PHE A 438 5.75 -14.75 7.47
CA PHE A 438 5.48 -16.19 7.55
C PHE A 438 5.60 -16.73 8.99
N GLU A 439 6.72 -16.47 9.66
CA GLU A 439 6.98 -17.06 10.96
C GLU A 439 6.71 -16.13 12.14
N ASN A 440 6.53 -14.83 11.90
CA ASN A 440 6.34 -13.81 12.94
C ASN A 440 7.37 -13.94 14.09
N ASN A 441 8.65 -14.06 13.73
CA ASN A 441 9.73 -14.34 14.68
C ASN A 441 10.13 -13.12 15.51
N LEU A 442 9.81 -11.89 15.08
CA LEU A 442 10.18 -10.65 15.77
C LEU A 442 9.63 -10.60 17.21
N ILE A 443 8.44 -11.14 17.44
CA ILE A 443 7.82 -11.16 18.78
C ILE A 443 8.25 -12.37 19.63
N LYS A 444 8.97 -13.34 19.02
CA LYS A 444 9.37 -14.57 19.70
C LYS A 444 10.74 -14.38 20.33
N ARG A 445 10.78 -14.22 21.65
CA ARG A 445 12.02 -14.03 22.42
C ARG A 445 13.05 -15.11 22.12
N GLY A 446 14.29 -14.70 21.88
CA GLY A 446 15.40 -15.61 21.63
C GLY A 446 15.33 -16.37 20.31
N LYS A 447 14.36 -16.09 19.44
CA LYS A 447 14.22 -16.77 18.15
C LYS A 447 15.13 -16.19 17.08
N LEU A 448 15.23 -14.85 17.02
CA LEU A 448 16.03 -14.16 16.02
C LEU A 448 17.40 -13.76 16.56
N LYS A 449 18.41 -13.95 15.68
CA LYS A 449 19.74 -13.37 15.83
C LYS A 449 19.99 -12.43 14.66
N VAL A 450 20.17 -11.13 14.97
CA VAL A 450 20.41 -10.08 13.97
C VAL A 450 21.68 -9.32 14.38
N CYS A 451 22.58 -9.06 13.45
CA CYS A 451 23.88 -8.42 13.70
C CYS A 451 24.64 -9.09 14.88
N GLY A 452 24.56 -10.42 14.97
CA GLY A 452 25.19 -11.19 16.03
C GLY A 452 24.51 -11.13 17.40
N GLN A 453 23.41 -10.38 17.57
CA GLN A 453 22.68 -10.19 18.82
C GLN A 453 21.33 -10.91 18.81
N GLN A 454 20.91 -11.39 19.99
CA GLN A 454 19.54 -11.89 20.18
C GLN A 454 18.55 -10.70 20.18
N VAL A 455 17.58 -10.72 19.28
CA VAL A 455 16.55 -9.69 19.16
C VAL A 455 15.39 -10.01 20.12
N ASP A 456 15.04 -9.04 20.96
CA ASP A 456 13.86 -9.09 21.82
C ASP A 456 13.22 -7.69 21.88
N LEU A 457 12.11 -7.50 21.18
CA LEU A 457 11.41 -6.22 21.16
C LEU A 457 10.82 -5.84 22.53
N SER A 458 10.64 -6.79 23.43
CA SER A 458 10.19 -6.49 24.80
C SER A 458 11.23 -5.77 25.65
N THR A 459 12.48 -5.64 25.16
CA THR A 459 13.52 -4.82 25.83
C THR A 459 13.36 -3.32 25.53
N LEU A 460 12.48 -2.95 24.60
CA LEU A 460 12.24 -1.56 24.22
C LEU A 460 11.29 -0.89 25.22
N ASP A 461 11.88 -0.09 26.11
CA ASP A 461 11.23 0.53 27.26
C ASP A 461 11.04 2.05 27.13
N MET A 462 11.49 2.66 26.00
CA MET A 462 11.30 4.08 25.75
C MET A 462 9.83 4.41 25.44
N PRO A 463 9.39 5.68 25.69
CA PRO A 463 8.08 6.15 25.26
C PRO A 463 7.86 5.93 23.77
N ALA A 464 6.68 5.37 23.40
CA ALA A 464 6.32 5.06 22.02
C ALA A 464 5.01 5.74 21.64
N TYR A 465 4.98 6.39 20.48
CA TYR A 465 3.78 6.85 19.78
C TYR A 465 3.50 5.91 18.63
N ILE A 466 2.36 5.26 18.63
CA ILE A 466 1.98 4.26 17.64
C ILE A 466 0.75 4.77 16.89
N TYR A 467 0.88 4.94 15.59
CA TYR A 467 -0.19 5.39 14.71
C TYR A 467 -0.61 4.28 13.77
N GLY A 468 -1.90 4.02 13.67
CA GLY A 468 -2.51 3.14 12.68
C GLY A 468 -3.60 3.87 11.88
N SER A 469 -3.80 3.50 10.63
CA SER A 469 -4.88 4.01 9.78
C SER A 469 -6.06 3.04 9.75
N ARG A 470 -7.28 3.55 9.93
CA ARG A 470 -8.49 2.72 10.06
C ARG A 470 -8.79 1.86 8.83
N GLU A 471 -8.53 2.41 7.66
CA GLU A 471 -8.83 1.78 6.36
C GLU A 471 -7.56 1.26 5.68
N ASP A 472 -6.55 0.94 6.48
CA ASP A 472 -5.26 0.43 5.98
C ASP A 472 -5.40 -1.02 5.54
N HIS A 473 -5.11 -1.29 4.27
CA HIS A 473 -5.14 -2.62 3.66
C HIS A 473 -3.77 -3.29 3.58
N ILE A 474 -2.70 -2.58 3.99
CA ILE A 474 -1.31 -3.07 3.99
C ILE A 474 -0.89 -3.42 5.42
N VAL A 475 -1.19 -2.53 6.35
CA VAL A 475 -0.96 -2.70 7.79
C VAL A 475 -2.32 -2.60 8.50
N PRO A 476 -3.05 -3.70 8.64
CA PRO A 476 -4.35 -3.68 9.30
C PRO A 476 -4.29 -2.99 10.65
N ILE A 477 -5.34 -2.28 11.00
CA ILE A 477 -5.39 -1.50 12.24
C ILE A 477 -5.16 -2.38 13.48
N GLN A 478 -5.62 -3.62 13.46
CA GLN A 478 -5.39 -4.61 14.52
C GLN A 478 -3.90 -4.96 14.63
N GLY A 479 -3.20 -5.18 13.49
CA GLY A 479 -1.76 -5.43 13.45
C GLY A 479 -0.94 -4.23 13.93
N ALA A 480 -1.32 -2.99 13.54
CA ALA A 480 -0.71 -1.79 14.09
C ALA A 480 -0.91 -1.68 15.60
N TYR A 481 -2.13 -1.98 16.08
CA TYR A 481 -2.45 -1.97 17.52
C TYR A 481 -1.70 -3.05 18.30
N ALA A 482 -1.48 -4.23 17.72
CA ALA A 482 -0.74 -5.33 18.36
C ALA A 482 0.67 -4.89 18.80
N SER A 483 1.29 -3.93 18.11
CA SER A 483 2.57 -3.33 18.51
C SER A 483 2.53 -2.74 19.92
N THR A 484 1.35 -2.34 20.42
CA THR A 484 1.19 -1.85 21.80
C THR A 484 1.39 -2.95 22.84
N GLN A 485 1.22 -4.21 22.48
CA GLN A 485 1.39 -5.36 23.38
C GLN A 485 2.84 -5.87 23.38
N VAL A 486 3.61 -5.54 22.36
CA VAL A 486 5.01 -5.96 22.19
C VAL A 486 5.97 -5.08 23.02
N LEU A 487 5.79 -3.77 22.96
CA LEU A 487 6.67 -2.79 23.62
C LEU A 487 6.37 -2.68 25.13
N GLN A 488 7.39 -2.39 25.95
CA GLN A 488 7.24 -2.31 27.41
C GLN A 488 7.09 -0.87 27.94
N GLY A 489 7.64 0.12 27.23
CA GLY A 489 7.60 1.53 27.67
C GLY A 489 6.21 2.16 27.71
N PRO A 490 6.08 3.40 28.16
CA PRO A 490 4.85 4.16 28.04
C PRO A 490 4.42 4.29 26.57
N LYS A 491 3.16 4.00 26.28
CA LYS A 491 2.65 3.97 24.90
C LYS A 491 1.44 4.87 24.73
N ARG A 492 1.39 5.58 23.59
CA ARG A 492 0.21 6.27 23.10
C ARG A 492 -0.17 5.66 21.76
N PHE A 493 -1.37 5.13 21.65
CA PHE A 493 -1.93 4.67 20.38
C PHE A 493 -2.90 5.72 19.85
N VAL A 494 -2.79 5.99 18.55
CA VAL A 494 -3.66 6.91 17.81
C VAL A 494 -4.11 6.26 16.52
N MET A 495 -5.41 6.22 16.28
CA MET A 495 -6.00 5.77 15.03
C MET A 495 -6.38 6.96 14.18
N GLY A 496 -5.92 7.02 12.94
CA GLY A 496 -6.37 8.00 11.95
C GLY A 496 -7.39 7.43 10.97
N ALA A 497 -8.19 8.28 10.38
CA ALA A 497 -9.07 7.93 9.27
C ALA A 497 -8.28 7.68 7.98
N SER A 498 -8.91 6.95 7.01
CA SER A 498 -8.36 6.68 5.67
C SER A 498 -7.32 5.53 5.64
N GLY A 499 -6.68 5.34 4.47
CA GLY A 499 -5.77 4.22 4.20
C GLY A 499 -4.32 4.47 4.57
N HIS A 500 -3.45 3.52 4.21
CA HIS A 500 -2.04 3.42 4.59
C HIS A 500 -1.27 4.74 4.44
N ILE A 501 -1.24 5.30 3.26
CA ILE A 501 -0.51 6.54 2.95
C ILE A 501 -1.37 7.77 3.23
N ALA A 502 -2.60 7.77 2.72
CA ALA A 502 -3.48 8.91 2.83
C ALA A 502 -3.85 9.25 4.29
N GLY A 503 -3.90 8.25 5.19
CA GLY A 503 -4.09 8.45 6.63
C GLY A 503 -2.89 9.13 7.29
N VAL A 504 -1.68 8.70 6.93
CA VAL A 504 -0.42 9.28 7.44
C VAL A 504 -0.24 10.72 6.95
N ILE A 505 -0.42 10.95 5.64
CA ILE A 505 -0.27 12.29 5.04
C ILE A 505 -1.59 13.07 5.14
N ASN A 506 -1.84 13.59 6.34
CA ASN A 506 -3.03 14.37 6.66
C ASN A 506 -2.66 15.71 7.32
N PRO A 507 -2.18 16.71 6.56
CA PRO A 507 -1.70 17.97 7.13
C PRO A 507 -2.83 18.77 7.82
N PRO A 508 -2.53 19.45 8.95
CA PRO A 508 -3.52 20.21 9.71
C PRO A 508 -4.22 21.30 8.89
N ALA A 509 -3.51 21.91 7.96
CA ALA A 509 -4.04 23.01 7.13
C ALA A 509 -5.26 22.59 6.28
N LYS A 510 -5.36 21.31 5.91
CA LYS A 510 -6.51 20.80 5.13
C LYS A 510 -7.80 20.68 5.94
N LYS A 511 -7.74 20.66 7.28
CA LYS A 511 -8.90 20.53 8.19
C LYS A 511 -9.87 19.41 7.78
N LYS A 512 -9.31 18.29 7.31
CA LYS A 512 -10.08 17.13 6.84
C LYS A 512 -9.81 15.92 7.72
N ARG A 513 -10.76 14.96 7.69
CA ARG A 513 -10.71 13.69 8.40
C ARG A 513 -10.82 13.85 9.92
N SER A 514 -10.61 12.73 10.61
CA SER A 514 -10.63 12.64 12.07
C SER A 514 -9.53 11.68 12.53
N TYR A 515 -9.23 11.71 13.82
CA TYR A 515 -8.39 10.73 14.48
C TYR A 515 -8.98 10.41 15.86
N TRP A 516 -8.65 9.25 16.40
CA TRP A 516 -9.15 8.76 17.68
C TRP A 516 -8.02 8.54 18.65
N THR A 517 -8.27 8.89 19.92
CA THR A 517 -7.33 8.68 21.03
C THR A 517 -8.05 8.10 22.24
N SER A 518 -7.31 7.37 23.07
CA SER A 518 -7.75 6.97 24.40
C SER A 518 -6.56 7.00 25.35
N ASP A 519 -6.79 7.42 26.59
CA ASP A 519 -5.75 7.45 27.62
C ASP A 519 -5.42 6.06 28.15
N LYS A 520 -6.28 5.07 27.89
CA LYS A 520 -6.11 3.70 28.37
C LYS A 520 -5.98 2.75 27.19
N LEU A 521 -4.86 2.03 27.14
CA LEU A 521 -4.74 0.88 26.24
C LEU A 521 -5.57 -0.29 26.79
N LYS A 522 -6.07 -1.09 25.86
CA LYS A 522 -6.84 -2.31 26.12
C LYS A 522 -6.16 -3.50 25.45
N PRO A 523 -6.53 -4.75 25.79
CA PRO A 523 -5.93 -5.92 25.16
C PRO A 523 -6.14 -6.00 23.65
N THR A 524 -7.29 -5.55 23.14
CA THR A 524 -7.60 -5.55 21.70
C THR A 524 -7.94 -4.16 21.19
N HIS A 525 -7.79 -3.96 19.87
CA HIS A 525 -8.16 -2.72 19.20
C HIS A 525 -9.66 -2.39 19.35
N GLU A 526 -10.53 -3.38 19.23
CA GLU A 526 -12.00 -3.20 19.35
C GLU A 526 -12.37 -2.69 20.74
N ALA A 527 -11.79 -3.29 21.78
CA ALA A 527 -11.99 -2.84 23.15
C ALA A 527 -11.42 -1.43 23.40
N TRP A 528 -10.29 -1.09 22.76
CA TRP A 528 -9.71 0.26 22.82
C TRP A 528 -10.62 1.27 22.12
N LEU A 529 -11.13 0.95 20.94
CA LEU A 529 -11.99 1.84 20.13
C LEU A 529 -13.30 2.19 20.85
N THR A 530 -13.87 1.24 21.60
CA THR A 530 -15.10 1.49 22.38
C THR A 530 -14.94 2.65 23.39
N GLY A 531 -13.72 2.85 23.90
CA GLY A 531 -13.40 3.95 24.84
C GLY A 531 -12.64 5.11 24.23
N ALA A 532 -12.47 5.12 22.92
CA ALA A 532 -11.72 6.18 22.24
C ALA A 532 -12.58 7.41 21.94
N THR A 533 -11.98 8.58 22.02
CA THR A 533 -12.61 9.85 21.64
C THR A 533 -12.19 10.25 20.24
N GLU A 534 -13.15 10.60 19.40
CA GLU A 534 -12.92 11.15 18.08
C GLU A 534 -12.57 12.64 18.16
N HIS A 535 -11.54 13.03 17.39
CA HIS A 535 -11.09 14.41 17.23
C HIS A 535 -11.13 14.79 15.75
N PRO A 536 -11.75 15.90 15.36
CA PRO A 536 -11.74 16.36 13.98
C PRO A 536 -10.36 16.87 13.58
N GLY A 537 -9.97 16.62 12.33
CA GLY A 537 -8.74 17.15 11.74
C GLY A 537 -7.56 16.17 11.74
N SER A 538 -6.36 16.72 11.87
CA SER A 538 -5.11 16.00 11.68
C SER A 538 -4.52 15.46 12.99
N TRP A 539 -4.11 14.20 12.96
CA TRP A 539 -3.35 13.58 14.05
C TRP A 539 -1.95 14.19 14.26
N TRP A 540 -1.41 14.92 13.26
CA TRP A 540 -0.09 15.57 13.39
C TRP A 540 -0.02 16.53 14.55
N THR A 541 -1.12 17.18 14.92
CA THR A 541 -1.18 18.10 16.06
C THR A 541 -1.01 17.37 17.39
N ASP A 542 -1.63 16.21 17.54
CA ASP A 542 -1.49 15.34 18.70
C ASP A 542 -0.07 14.76 18.80
N TRP A 543 0.47 14.26 17.68
CA TRP A 543 1.84 13.78 17.59
C TRP A 543 2.86 14.86 17.95
N SER A 544 2.72 16.06 17.41
CA SER A 544 3.61 17.17 17.70
C SER A 544 3.60 17.53 19.19
N ALA A 545 2.41 17.57 19.80
CA ALA A 545 2.27 17.84 21.23
C ALA A 545 2.93 16.74 22.09
N TRP A 546 2.80 15.47 21.67
CA TRP A 546 3.45 14.35 22.32
C TRP A 546 4.98 14.40 22.14
N LEU A 547 5.47 14.62 20.92
CA LEU A 547 6.89 14.65 20.60
C LEU A 547 7.63 15.78 21.32
N LYS A 548 7.01 16.97 21.45
CA LYS A 548 7.56 18.10 22.21
C LYS A 548 7.89 17.72 23.66
N ARG A 549 7.08 16.87 24.29
CA ARG A 549 7.35 16.39 25.66
C ARG A 549 8.57 15.48 25.77
N GLN A 550 8.98 14.86 24.65
CA GLN A 550 10.14 13.97 24.57
C GLN A 550 11.41 14.69 24.07
N ALA A 551 11.29 15.92 23.57
CA ALA A 551 12.34 16.57 22.80
C ALA A 551 13.37 17.34 23.65
N GLY A 552 13.18 17.44 24.98
CA GLY A 552 14.05 18.16 25.88
C GLY A 552 13.88 19.69 25.82
N LYS A 553 14.90 20.42 26.26
CA LYS A 553 14.87 21.89 26.22
C LYS A 553 15.12 22.45 24.84
N GLN A 554 14.76 23.72 24.63
CA GLN A 554 15.09 24.44 23.42
C GLN A 554 16.50 25.06 23.50
N ILE A 555 17.28 24.88 22.45
CA ILE A 555 18.61 25.44 22.24
C ILE A 555 18.61 26.33 20.99
N ALA A 556 19.65 27.14 20.80
CA ALA A 556 19.79 27.93 19.57
C ALA A 556 19.86 27.01 18.34
N ALA A 557 19.15 27.36 17.29
CA ALA A 557 19.18 26.61 16.04
C ALA A 557 20.61 26.62 15.43
N PRO A 558 21.08 25.50 14.86
CA PRO A 558 22.35 25.46 14.17
C PRO A 558 22.32 26.39 12.96
N LYS A 559 23.46 27.10 12.72
CA LYS A 559 23.60 28.01 11.58
C LYS A 559 24.09 27.32 10.32
N THR A 560 24.66 26.11 10.45
CA THR A 560 25.23 25.32 9.37
C THR A 560 24.77 23.88 9.49
N TYR A 561 24.75 23.17 8.37
CA TYR A 561 24.47 21.74 8.34
C TYR A 561 25.66 20.90 8.81
N GLY A 562 25.39 19.72 9.33
CA GLY A 562 26.38 18.74 9.72
C GLY A 562 27.23 19.17 10.93
N SER A 563 28.49 18.77 10.89
CA SER A 563 29.49 19.05 11.93
C SER A 563 30.91 19.17 11.32
N ARG A 564 31.94 19.36 12.16
CA ARG A 564 33.34 19.34 11.66
C ARG A 564 33.69 18.01 10.99
N LYS A 565 33.19 16.90 11.50
CA LYS A 565 33.42 15.53 10.97
C LYS A 565 32.52 15.23 9.77
N TYR A 566 31.27 15.65 9.82
CA TYR A 566 30.24 15.38 8.82
C TYR A 566 29.84 16.67 8.13
N LYS A 567 30.53 17.01 7.05
CA LYS A 567 30.26 18.25 6.30
C LYS A 567 29.07 18.07 5.36
N ALA A 568 28.41 19.16 5.01
CA ALA A 568 27.45 19.18 3.93
C ALA A 568 28.08 18.69 2.62
N ILE A 569 27.44 17.74 1.95
CA ILE A 569 27.91 17.08 0.73
C ILE A 569 27.26 17.71 -0.50
N GLU A 570 25.92 17.75 -0.49
CA GLU A 570 25.10 18.29 -1.57
C GLU A 570 23.74 18.78 -1.01
N PRO A 571 23.02 19.66 -1.72
CA PRO A 571 21.68 20.07 -1.29
C PRO A 571 20.69 18.90 -1.20
N ALA A 572 19.74 18.98 -0.23
CA ALA A 572 18.60 18.07 -0.24
C ALA A 572 17.79 18.26 -1.56
N PRO A 573 17.12 17.22 -2.04
CA PRO A 573 16.95 15.89 -1.46
C PRO A 573 18.08 14.90 -1.74
N GLY A 574 19.23 15.34 -2.26
CA GLY A 574 20.35 14.49 -2.64
C GLY A 574 20.15 13.76 -3.96
N ARG A 575 21.11 12.90 -4.31
CA ARG A 575 21.08 12.18 -5.59
C ARG A 575 20.49 10.77 -5.50
N TYR A 576 20.55 10.11 -4.32
CA TYR A 576 20.06 8.73 -4.18
C TYR A 576 18.56 8.61 -4.46
N VAL A 577 17.78 9.59 -4.00
CA VAL A 577 16.33 9.62 -4.21
C VAL A 577 15.94 9.75 -5.70
N LYS A 578 16.83 10.32 -6.54
CA LYS A 578 16.55 10.58 -7.96
C LYS A 578 16.79 9.37 -8.86
N VAL A 579 17.43 8.31 -8.34
CA VAL A 579 17.70 7.09 -9.11
C VAL A 579 16.42 6.27 -9.21
N LYS A 580 15.88 6.12 -10.41
CA LYS A 580 14.70 5.29 -10.70
C LYS A 580 15.05 3.79 -10.60
N ALA A 581 14.03 2.92 -10.30
CA ALA A 581 14.16 1.46 -10.25
C ALA A 581 14.17 0.84 -11.66
#